data_eaab5d8ce16b42adaf06d22b63614e45
#
_entry.id   eaab5d8ce16b42adaf06d22b63614e45
#
_cell.length_a   1.000
_cell.length_b   1.000
_cell.length_c   1.000
_cell.angle_alpha   90.00
_cell.angle_beta   90.00
_cell.angle_gamma   90.00
#
_symmetry.space_group_name_H-M   'P 1'
#
loop_
_entity.id
_entity.type
_entity.pdbx_description
1 polymer ?
#
loop_
_entity_poly.entity_id
_entity_poly.type
_entity_poly.pdbx_seq_one_letter_code
_entity_poly.pdbx_strand_id
1 'polypeptide(L)'
;MPKRTDIKSIMIIGAGPIVIGQACEFDYSGAQACKALREEGYRVILVNSNPATIMTDPGLADATYIEPITPEVVAKIIEKERPDAILPTMGGQTGLNTALALADMGVLEKYKVELIGAKRDAIEMAEDRKLFREAMDRIGLENPKATIIAAPKKADGKYDIAAGVAEAIAAIEYVGLPAIIRPAFTLGGTGGGVAYNRDDYEAIVKSGLEASPVAQVLVDQSLLGWKEYEMEVVRDKADNAIIVCAIENIDPMGVHTGDSITVAPALTLTDKEYQIMRNGSIAVLREIGVETGGSNVQWAINPADGRMVVIEMNPR
;
A
#
# COMPACT_ATOMS: atom_id res chain seq x y z
N MET A 1 8.29 -23.63 -0.66
CA MET A 1 8.92 -22.75 -1.66
C MET A 1 10.43 -23.01 -1.63
N PRO A 2 11.00 -23.68 -2.63
CA PRO A 2 12.43 -23.96 -2.62
C PRO A 2 13.23 -22.68 -2.84
N LYS A 3 14.45 -22.63 -2.28
CA LYS A 3 15.42 -21.57 -2.51
C LYS A 3 15.71 -21.39 -4.01
N ARG A 4 15.77 -20.17 -4.48
CA ARG A 4 16.22 -19.85 -5.84
C ARG A 4 17.73 -19.97 -5.95
N THR A 5 18.18 -20.78 -6.86
CA THR A 5 19.63 -21.05 -7.08
C THR A 5 20.22 -20.23 -8.24
N ASP A 6 19.39 -19.58 -9.01
CA ASP A 6 19.73 -18.70 -10.13
C ASP A 6 20.11 -17.26 -9.68
N ILE A 7 19.74 -16.88 -8.45
CA ILE A 7 20.09 -15.60 -7.80
C ILE A 7 21.20 -15.84 -6.77
N LYS A 8 22.21 -14.97 -6.72
CA LYS A 8 23.32 -15.01 -5.76
C LYS A 8 23.39 -13.77 -4.89
N SER A 9 22.95 -12.63 -5.41
CA SER A 9 23.02 -11.33 -4.75
C SER A 9 21.70 -10.59 -4.84
N ILE A 10 21.27 -10.01 -3.72
CA ILE A 10 20.00 -9.29 -3.59
C ILE A 10 20.27 -7.93 -2.97
N MET A 11 19.75 -6.89 -3.62
CA MET A 11 19.75 -5.54 -3.06
C MET A 11 18.42 -5.29 -2.34
N ILE A 12 18.50 -4.78 -1.12
CA ILE A 12 17.36 -4.30 -0.35
C ILE A 12 17.40 -2.77 -0.34
N ILE A 13 16.27 -2.14 -0.68
CA ILE A 13 16.09 -0.70 -0.53
C ILE A 13 15.33 -0.45 0.76
N GLY A 14 15.92 0.33 1.67
CA GLY A 14 15.30 0.69 2.94
C GLY A 14 14.28 1.82 2.81
N ALA A 15 13.62 2.14 3.93
CA ALA A 15 12.57 3.17 3.98
C ALA A 15 13.10 4.60 4.15
N GLY A 16 14.39 4.76 4.43
CA GLY A 16 14.96 6.07 4.76
C GLY A 16 14.73 6.45 6.23
N PRO A 17 14.54 7.73 6.53
CA PRO A 17 14.25 8.18 7.88
C PRO A 17 12.92 7.61 8.38
N ILE A 18 12.89 7.21 9.65
CA ILE A 18 11.65 6.79 10.31
C ILE A 18 10.80 8.04 10.55
N VAL A 19 9.59 8.04 9.97
CA VAL A 19 8.61 9.10 10.18
C VAL A 19 7.59 8.63 11.20
N ILE A 20 7.39 9.40 12.27
CA ILE A 20 6.41 9.08 13.33
C ILE A 20 5.01 8.95 12.70
N GLY A 21 4.30 7.88 13.04
CA GLY A 21 2.98 7.56 12.50
C GLY A 21 2.99 6.98 11.08
N GLN A 22 4.17 6.68 10.52
CA GLN A 22 4.31 6.02 9.23
C GLN A 22 5.35 4.90 9.31
N ALA A 23 4.90 3.67 9.09
CA ALA A 23 5.73 2.54 8.67
C ALA A 23 7.09 2.39 9.42
N CYS A 24 7.13 2.63 10.72
CA CYS A 24 8.31 2.41 11.55
C CYS A 24 8.72 0.91 11.56
N GLU A 25 7.79 0.01 11.27
CA GLU A 25 8.02 -1.42 11.14
C GLU A 25 8.97 -1.79 9.99
N PHE A 26 9.14 -0.95 8.98
CA PHE A 26 10.02 -1.25 7.84
C PHE A 26 11.50 -1.37 8.21
N ASP A 27 11.96 -0.66 9.24
CA ASP A 27 13.32 -0.82 9.71
C ASP A 27 13.57 -2.23 10.24
N TYR A 28 12.65 -2.74 11.06
CA TYR A 28 12.69 -4.11 11.56
C TYR A 28 12.49 -5.13 10.45
N SER A 29 11.52 -4.93 9.56
CA SER A 29 11.24 -5.83 8.44
C SER A 29 12.46 -5.95 7.52
N GLY A 30 13.10 -4.82 7.19
CA GLY A 30 14.32 -4.81 6.39
C GLY A 30 15.50 -5.49 7.07
N ALA A 31 15.66 -5.30 8.38
CA ALA A 31 16.69 -6.00 9.16
C ALA A 31 16.44 -7.53 9.17
N GLN A 32 15.19 -7.97 9.32
CA GLN A 32 14.84 -9.40 9.26
C GLN A 32 15.03 -9.97 7.85
N ALA A 33 14.72 -9.20 6.79
CA ALA A 33 14.99 -9.61 5.41
C ALA A 33 16.48 -9.80 5.16
N CYS A 34 17.34 -8.89 5.65
CA CYS A 34 18.80 -9.06 5.57
C CYS A 34 19.26 -10.36 6.23
N LYS A 35 18.76 -10.64 7.44
CA LYS A 35 19.09 -11.87 8.17
C LYS A 35 18.66 -13.11 7.42
N ALA A 36 17.38 -13.18 7.03
CA ALA A 36 16.82 -14.34 6.35
C ALA A 36 17.54 -14.64 5.03
N LEU A 37 17.82 -13.60 4.23
CA LEU A 37 18.50 -13.79 2.96
C LEU A 37 19.96 -14.24 3.13
N ARG A 38 20.65 -13.76 4.17
CA ARG A 38 22.03 -14.22 4.48
C ARG A 38 22.03 -15.64 5.02
N GLU A 39 21.07 -16.02 5.86
CA GLU A 39 20.91 -17.41 6.33
C GLU A 39 20.66 -18.36 5.15
N GLU A 40 19.92 -17.92 4.14
CA GLU A 40 19.77 -18.64 2.87
C GLU A 40 21.03 -18.62 1.99
N GLY A 41 22.07 -17.86 2.35
CA GLY A 41 23.36 -17.80 1.66
C GLY A 41 23.37 -16.88 0.45
N TYR A 42 22.48 -15.88 0.39
CA TYR A 42 22.59 -14.80 -0.59
C TYR A 42 23.54 -13.72 -0.09
N ARG A 43 24.23 -13.08 -1.04
CA ARG A 43 24.94 -11.83 -0.76
C ARG A 43 23.93 -10.70 -0.69
N VAL A 44 23.88 -9.99 0.43
CA VAL A 44 22.93 -8.90 0.67
C VAL A 44 23.61 -7.55 0.55
N ILE A 45 23.02 -6.69 -0.27
CA ILE A 45 23.42 -5.29 -0.47
C ILE A 45 22.27 -4.43 0.06
N LEU A 46 22.56 -3.57 1.03
CA LEU A 46 21.57 -2.69 1.63
C LEU A 46 21.84 -1.24 1.24
N VAL A 47 20.77 -0.54 0.86
CA VAL A 47 20.77 0.92 0.66
C VAL A 47 19.77 1.53 1.60
N ASN A 48 20.19 2.41 2.52
CA ASN A 48 19.31 3.17 3.39
C ASN A 48 19.94 4.52 3.74
N SER A 49 19.15 5.57 3.76
CA SER A 49 19.67 6.93 4.02
C SER A 49 19.82 7.26 5.51
N ASN A 50 19.26 6.45 6.41
CA ASN A 50 19.34 6.69 7.85
C ASN A 50 20.49 5.86 8.47
N PRO A 51 21.53 6.51 9.01
CA PRO A 51 22.65 5.81 9.64
C PRO A 51 22.33 5.25 11.04
N ALA A 52 21.23 5.66 11.63
CA ALA A 52 20.89 5.39 13.04
C ALA A 52 19.73 4.39 13.18
N THR A 53 19.61 3.45 12.24
CA THR A 53 18.57 2.40 12.27
C THR A 53 19.19 1.03 12.50
N ILE A 54 18.38 0.07 12.97
CA ILE A 54 18.80 -1.34 13.12
C ILE A 54 19.31 -1.90 11.80
N MET A 55 18.61 -1.57 10.70
CA MET A 55 18.90 -2.08 9.37
C MET A 55 20.32 -1.75 8.92
N THR A 56 20.86 -0.58 9.30
CA THR A 56 22.20 -0.13 8.90
C THR A 56 23.31 -0.56 9.85
N ASP A 57 23.02 -1.36 10.87
CA ASP A 57 24.04 -1.92 11.76
C ASP A 57 25.08 -2.72 10.96
N PRO A 58 26.39 -2.52 11.26
CA PRO A 58 27.45 -3.31 10.67
C PRO A 58 27.24 -4.81 10.90
N GLY A 59 27.33 -5.58 9.83
CA GLY A 59 27.18 -7.04 9.91
C GLY A 59 25.77 -7.55 9.57
N LEU A 60 24.76 -6.71 9.38
CA LEU A 60 23.45 -7.16 8.88
C LEU A 60 23.45 -7.43 7.37
N ALA A 61 24.16 -6.64 6.60
CA ALA A 61 24.36 -6.85 5.16
C ALA A 61 25.83 -7.05 4.83
N ASP A 62 26.10 -7.64 3.67
CA ASP A 62 27.49 -7.83 3.17
C ASP A 62 28.08 -6.53 2.61
N ALA A 63 27.20 -5.64 2.12
CA ALA A 63 27.54 -4.27 1.74
C ALA A 63 26.42 -3.32 2.14
N THR A 64 26.75 -2.29 2.92
CA THR A 64 25.78 -1.28 3.38
C THR A 64 26.15 0.07 2.80
N TYR A 65 25.17 0.70 2.14
CA TYR A 65 25.27 2.04 1.57
C TYR A 65 24.37 2.98 2.36
N ILE A 66 24.98 3.90 3.11
CA ILE A 66 24.27 4.98 3.82
C ILE A 66 24.27 6.18 2.87
N GLU A 67 23.33 6.17 1.94
CA GLU A 67 23.23 7.13 0.85
C GLU A 67 21.79 7.57 0.64
N PRO A 68 21.54 8.73 0.01
CA PRO A 68 20.19 9.14 -0.35
C PRO A 68 19.49 8.07 -1.20
N ILE A 69 18.24 7.75 -0.84
CA ILE A 69 17.42 6.81 -1.60
C ILE A 69 16.78 7.57 -2.77
N THR A 70 17.60 7.93 -3.76
CA THR A 70 17.14 8.50 -5.03
C THR A 70 17.45 7.54 -6.17
N PRO A 71 16.64 7.54 -7.25
CA PRO A 71 16.89 6.66 -8.39
C PRO A 71 18.30 6.77 -8.96
N GLU A 72 18.85 7.99 -9.03
CA GLU A 72 20.19 8.26 -9.57
C GLU A 72 21.30 7.68 -8.69
N VAL A 73 21.17 7.77 -7.38
CA VAL A 73 22.16 7.21 -6.44
C VAL A 73 22.08 5.70 -6.45
N VAL A 74 20.86 5.15 -6.36
CA VAL A 74 20.67 3.69 -6.38
C VAL A 74 21.11 3.10 -7.71
N ALA A 75 20.91 3.77 -8.85
CA ALA A 75 21.42 3.35 -10.14
C ALA A 75 22.96 3.22 -10.16
N LYS A 76 23.70 4.15 -9.53
CA LYS A 76 25.17 4.07 -9.39
C LYS A 76 25.59 2.89 -8.52
N ILE A 77 24.84 2.59 -7.46
CA ILE A 77 25.10 1.44 -6.61
C ILE A 77 24.84 0.14 -7.38
N ILE A 78 23.78 0.06 -8.17
CA ILE A 78 23.48 -1.07 -9.05
C ILE A 78 24.61 -1.26 -10.08
N GLU A 79 25.10 -0.18 -10.68
CA GLU A 79 26.22 -0.22 -11.61
C GLU A 79 27.50 -0.80 -10.99
N LYS A 80 27.77 -0.45 -9.73
CA LYS A 80 28.95 -0.92 -8.98
C LYS A 80 28.80 -2.37 -8.49
N GLU A 81 27.67 -2.67 -7.86
CA GLU A 81 27.46 -3.94 -7.12
C GLU A 81 26.92 -5.07 -8.01
N ARG A 82 26.21 -4.72 -9.10
CA ARG A 82 25.61 -5.69 -10.04
C ARG A 82 24.77 -6.76 -9.34
N PRO A 83 23.77 -6.37 -8.52
CA PRO A 83 22.89 -7.35 -7.89
C PRO A 83 22.12 -8.14 -8.96
N ASP A 84 21.81 -9.41 -8.67
CA ASP A 84 20.95 -10.21 -9.54
C ASP A 84 19.48 -9.80 -9.37
N ALA A 85 19.11 -9.36 -8.18
CA ALA A 85 17.73 -8.96 -7.86
C ALA A 85 17.66 -7.76 -6.89
N ILE A 86 16.53 -7.08 -6.91
CA ILE A 86 16.16 -6.04 -5.94
C ILE A 86 14.89 -6.45 -5.23
N LEU A 87 14.88 -6.32 -3.89
CA LEU A 87 13.72 -6.44 -3.02
C LEU A 87 13.31 -5.04 -2.53
N PRO A 88 12.37 -4.35 -3.20
CA PRO A 88 12.00 -2.98 -2.86
C PRO A 88 10.94 -2.89 -1.76
N THR A 89 10.18 -3.98 -1.55
CA THR A 89 8.99 -3.98 -0.70
C THR A 89 9.31 -3.76 0.79
N MET A 90 10.55 -4.00 1.22
CA MET A 90 11.00 -3.75 2.59
C MET A 90 11.28 -2.28 2.90
N GLY A 91 11.22 -1.41 1.90
CA GLY A 91 11.43 0.04 2.03
C GLY A 91 10.15 0.87 2.01
N GLY A 92 8.98 0.23 2.09
CA GLY A 92 7.69 0.90 1.97
C GLY A 92 7.58 1.71 0.68
N GLN A 93 6.80 2.79 0.72
CA GLN A 93 6.57 3.64 -0.45
C GLN A 93 7.87 4.20 -1.06
N THR A 94 8.86 4.52 -0.23
CA THR A 94 10.17 5.02 -0.71
C THR A 94 10.87 3.97 -1.56
N GLY A 95 10.91 2.72 -1.10
CA GLY A 95 11.52 1.61 -1.83
C GLY A 95 10.77 1.30 -3.14
N LEU A 96 9.44 1.25 -3.08
CA LEU A 96 8.59 0.97 -4.24
C LEU A 96 8.72 2.05 -5.32
N ASN A 97 8.60 3.33 -4.95
CA ASN A 97 8.74 4.45 -5.89
C ASN A 97 10.13 4.49 -6.53
N THR A 98 11.18 4.21 -5.74
CA THR A 98 12.55 4.15 -6.27
C THR A 98 12.70 3.01 -7.28
N ALA A 99 12.13 1.83 -7.00
CA ALA A 99 12.19 0.70 -7.91
C ALA A 99 11.43 0.96 -9.23
N LEU A 100 10.26 1.60 -9.18
CA LEU A 100 9.51 2.00 -10.36
C LEU A 100 10.32 3.00 -11.21
N ALA A 101 10.91 4.01 -10.58
CA ALA A 101 11.74 4.99 -11.28
C ALA A 101 12.99 4.36 -11.93
N LEU A 102 13.64 3.40 -11.25
CA LEU A 102 14.76 2.64 -11.82
C LEU A 102 14.35 1.82 -13.04
N ALA A 103 13.14 1.24 -13.02
CA ALA A 103 12.58 0.53 -14.17
C ALA A 103 12.33 1.50 -15.34
N ASP A 104 11.71 2.67 -15.08
CA ASP A 104 11.45 3.70 -16.08
C ASP A 104 12.73 4.28 -16.71
N MET A 105 13.80 4.40 -15.92
CA MET A 105 15.12 4.80 -16.39
C MET A 105 15.82 3.71 -17.22
N GLY A 106 15.27 2.50 -17.33
CA GLY A 106 15.86 1.36 -18.01
C GLY A 106 17.08 0.76 -17.30
N VAL A 107 17.32 1.15 -16.04
CA VAL A 107 18.49 0.68 -15.26
C VAL A 107 18.41 -0.81 -14.98
N LEU A 108 17.21 -1.29 -14.61
CA LEU A 108 17.01 -2.70 -14.29
C LEU A 108 17.25 -3.59 -15.51
N GLU A 109 16.77 -3.19 -16.68
CA GLU A 109 17.00 -3.91 -17.94
C GLU A 109 18.47 -3.88 -18.35
N LYS A 110 19.09 -2.69 -18.29
CA LYS A 110 20.52 -2.50 -18.64
C LYS A 110 21.44 -3.43 -17.86
N TYR A 111 21.18 -3.62 -16.58
CA TYR A 111 22.02 -4.42 -15.69
C TYR A 111 21.46 -5.82 -15.41
N LYS A 112 20.32 -6.18 -16.01
CA LYS A 112 19.63 -7.47 -15.87
C LYS A 112 19.25 -7.78 -14.42
N VAL A 113 18.74 -6.79 -13.72
CA VAL A 113 18.31 -6.89 -12.32
C VAL A 113 16.84 -7.24 -12.24
N GLU A 114 16.49 -8.34 -11.58
CA GLU A 114 15.09 -8.76 -11.38
C GLU A 114 14.46 -8.04 -10.20
N LEU A 115 13.21 -7.56 -10.35
CA LEU A 115 12.39 -7.16 -9.21
C LEU A 115 11.77 -8.42 -8.58
N ILE A 116 12.09 -8.67 -7.31
CA ILE A 116 11.51 -9.76 -6.51
C ILE A 116 10.60 -9.19 -5.42
N GLY A 117 9.71 -10.04 -4.86
CA GLY A 117 8.64 -9.59 -3.98
C GLY A 117 7.42 -9.16 -4.78
N ALA A 118 7.52 -8.07 -5.54
CA ALA A 118 6.49 -7.62 -6.45
C ALA A 118 7.10 -7.08 -7.76
N LYS A 119 6.48 -7.40 -8.89
CA LYS A 119 6.84 -6.83 -10.20
C LYS A 119 6.25 -5.43 -10.35
N ARG A 120 6.74 -4.67 -11.34
CA ARG A 120 6.28 -3.33 -11.66
C ARG A 120 4.74 -3.24 -11.75
N ASP A 121 4.15 -4.06 -12.61
CA ASP A 121 2.70 -4.02 -12.87
C ASP A 121 1.89 -4.34 -11.60
N ALA A 122 2.40 -5.27 -10.76
CA ALA A 122 1.79 -5.60 -9.49
C ALA A 122 1.86 -4.44 -8.49
N ILE A 123 2.98 -3.71 -8.46
CA ILE A 123 3.14 -2.52 -7.62
C ILE A 123 2.15 -1.43 -8.08
N GLU A 124 2.11 -1.11 -9.38
CA GLU A 124 1.19 -0.11 -9.92
C GLU A 124 -0.27 -0.45 -9.61
N MET A 125 -0.65 -1.72 -9.81
CA MET A 125 -2.03 -2.17 -9.57
C MET A 125 -2.41 -2.17 -8.08
N ALA A 126 -1.44 -2.43 -7.19
CA ALA A 126 -1.67 -2.39 -5.75
C ALA A 126 -1.79 -0.96 -5.20
N GLU A 127 -0.97 -0.04 -5.72
CA GLU A 127 -0.85 1.33 -5.22
C GLU A 127 -1.89 2.30 -5.83
N ASP A 128 -2.31 2.06 -7.07
CA ASP A 128 -3.34 2.87 -7.70
C ASP A 128 -4.73 2.42 -7.27
N ARG A 129 -5.44 3.28 -6.54
CA ARG A 129 -6.76 2.98 -5.98
C ARG A 129 -7.81 2.61 -7.03
N LYS A 130 -7.73 3.19 -8.23
CA LYS A 130 -8.65 2.90 -9.31
C LYS A 130 -8.37 1.52 -9.88
N LEU A 131 -7.10 1.24 -10.19
CA LEU A 131 -6.68 -0.05 -10.71
C LEU A 131 -6.94 -1.17 -9.70
N PHE A 132 -6.67 -0.92 -8.41
CA PHE A 132 -6.98 -1.88 -7.34
C PHE A 132 -8.47 -2.18 -7.27
N ARG A 133 -9.34 -1.16 -7.29
CA ARG A 133 -10.78 -1.35 -7.27
C ARG A 133 -11.25 -2.17 -8.47
N GLU A 134 -10.82 -1.80 -9.68
CA GLU A 134 -11.17 -2.53 -10.90
C GLU A 134 -10.71 -4.00 -10.82
N ALA A 135 -9.55 -4.26 -10.20
CA ALA A 135 -9.07 -5.61 -9.95
C ALA A 135 -9.99 -6.37 -8.99
N MET A 136 -10.39 -5.74 -7.88
CA MET A 136 -11.31 -6.37 -6.92
C MET A 136 -12.68 -6.65 -7.54
N ASP A 137 -13.21 -5.71 -8.34
CA ASP A 137 -14.47 -5.91 -9.06
C ASP A 137 -14.41 -7.10 -10.00
N ARG A 138 -13.27 -7.33 -10.70
CA ARG A 138 -13.08 -8.49 -11.59
C ARG A 138 -13.15 -9.83 -10.85
N ILE A 139 -12.68 -9.88 -9.61
CA ILE A 139 -12.71 -11.10 -8.79
C ILE A 139 -13.92 -11.18 -7.85
N GLY A 140 -14.85 -10.22 -7.96
CA GLY A 140 -16.11 -10.21 -7.21
C GLY A 140 -15.96 -9.91 -5.72
N LEU A 141 -14.90 -9.20 -5.32
CA LEU A 141 -14.71 -8.73 -3.96
C LEU A 141 -15.24 -7.30 -3.79
N GLU A 142 -15.92 -7.05 -2.68
CA GLU A 142 -16.41 -5.73 -2.36
C GLU A 142 -15.29 -4.81 -1.87
N ASN A 143 -15.30 -3.56 -2.36
CA ASN A 143 -14.50 -2.44 -1.87
C ASN A 143 -15.38 -1.43 -1.13
N PRO A 144 -14.81 -0.53 -0.33
CA PRO A 144 -15.53 0.64 0.13
C PRO A 144 -16.07 1.43 -1.07
N LYS A 145 -17.32 1.84 -0.99
CA LYS A 145 -17.91 2.65 -2.06
C LYS A 145 -17.18 3.98 -2.15
N ALA A 146 -16.84 4.40 -3.34
CA ALA A 146 -16.21 5.70 -3.56
C ALA A 146 -16.54 6.26 -4.94
N THR A 147 -16.44 7.58 -5.06
CA THR A 147 -16.64 8.30 -6.30
C THR A 147 -15.73 9.51 -6.38
N ILE A 148 -15.34 9.88 -7.58
CA ILE A 148 -14.58 11.09 -7.84
C ILE A 148 -15.56 12.15 -8.32
N ILE A 149 -15.55 13.30 -7.68
CA ILE A 149 -16.32 14.47 -8.05
C ILE A 149 -15.37 15.52 -8.61
N ALA A 150 -15.64 16.02 -9.81
CA ALA A 150 -14.84 17.05 -10.46
C ALA A 150 -15.72 18.22 -10.89
N ALA A 151 -15.44 19.41 -10.38
CA ALA A 151 -16.18 20.59 -10.80
C ALA A 151 -15.91 20.89 -12.28
N PRO A 152 -16.95 21.04 -13.12
CA PRO A 152 -16.77 21.35 -14.53
C PRO A 152 -16.18 22.75 -14.73
N LYS A 153 -15.46 22.93 -15.84
CA LYS A 153 -14.96 24.26 -16.24
C LYS A 153 -16.04 25.06 -16.94
N LYS A 154 -16.20 26.32 -16.54
CA LYS A 154 -17.03 27.33 -17.22
C LYS A 154 -16.34 27.84 -18.47
N ALA A 155 -17.08 28.57 -19.31
CA ALA A 155 -16.57 29.21 -20.52
C ALA A 155 -15.43 30.25 -20.26
N ASP A 156 -15.39 30.82 -19.06
CA ASP A 156 -14.35 31.76 -18.60
C ASP A 156 -13.08 31.06 -18.07
N GLY A 157 -13.04 29.72 -18.11
CA GLY A 157 -11.92 28.89 -17.63
C GLY A 157 -11.91 28.63 -16.14
N LYS A 158 -12.84 29.19 -15.36
CA LYS A 158 -12.99 28.92 -13.93
C LYS A 158 -13.79 27.63 -13.68
N TYR A 159 -13.56 27.00 -12.54
CA TYR A 159 -14.34 25.83 -12.13
C TYR A 159 -15.71 26.21 -11.59
N ASP A 160 -16.74 25.44 -11.92
CA ASP A 160 -18.08 25.58 -11.37
C ASP A 160 -18.22 24.75 -10.09
N ILE A 161 -17.77 25.31 -8.99
CA ILE A 161 -17.82 24.63 -7.68
C ILE A 161 -19.25 24.25 -7.29
N ALA A 162 -20.25 25.09 -7.60
CA ALA A 162 -21.65 24.82 -7.28
C ALA A 162 -22.17 23.56 -8.03
N ALA A 163 -21.81 23.41 -9.29
CA ALA A 163 -22.16 22.22 -10.07
C ALA A 163 -21.47 20.97 -9.50
N GLY A 164 -20.18 21.05 -9.11
CA GLY A 164 -19.48 19.96 -8.44
C GLY A 164 -20.12 19.57 -7.11
N VAL A 165 -20.53 20.53 -6.29
CA VAL A 165 -21.25 20.25 -5.03
C VAL A 165 -22.59 19.56 -5.31
N ALA A 166 -23.34 19.99 -6.32
CA ALA A 166 -24.62 19.35 -6.68
C ALA A 166 -24.41 17.90 -7.13
N GLU A 167 -23.37 17.60 -7.90
CA GLU A 167 -23.00 16.24 -8.28
C GLU A 167 -22.63 15.40 -7.04
N ALA A 168 -21.86 15.98 -6.11
CA ALA A 168 -21.49 15.31 -4.87
C ALA A 168 -22.69 14.97 -4.00
N ILE A 169 -23.68 15.88 -3.88
CA ILE A 169 -24.91 15.64 -3.13
C ILE A 169 -25.69 14.45 -3.72
N ALA A 170 -25.76 14.31 -5.04
CA ALA A 170 -26.40 13.17 -5.67
C ALA A 170 -25.64 11.86 -5.37
N ALA A 171 -24.33 11.91 -5.19
CA ALA A 171 -23.51 10.75 -4.87
C ALA A 171 -23.68 10.22 -3.43
N ILE A 172 -24.29 10.98 -2.52
CA ILE A 172 -24.55 10.53 -1.13
C ILE A 172 -25.38 9.24 -1.11
N GLU A 173 -26.36 9.09 -2.00
CA GLU A 173 -27.20 7.88 -2.07
C GLU A 173 -26.37 6.63 -2.40
N TYR A 174 -25.31 6.79 -3.16
CA TYR A 174 -24.40 5.69 -3.51
C TYR A 174 -23.36 5.44 -2.42
N VAL A 175 -22.66 6.50 -1.96
CA VAL A 175 -21.55 6.37 -1.02
C VAL A 175 -22.05 6.11 0.39
N GLY A 176 -23.14 6.78 0.80
CA GLY A 176 -23.66 6.77 2.16
C GLY A 176 -22.93 7.75 3.08
N LEU A 177 -23.43 7.85 4.31
CA LEU A 177 -22.82 8.62 5.40
C LEU A 177 -22.57 7.69 6.60
N PRO A 178 -21.49 7.91 7.37
CA PRO A 178 -20.46 8.95 7.20
C PRO A 178 -19.66 8.77 5.92
N ALA A 179 -19.15 9.87 5.34
CA ALA A 179 -18.28 9.86 4.15
C ALA A 179 -16.97 10.61 4.42
N ILE A 180 -15.88 10.15 3.80
CA ILE A 180 -14.58 10.79 3.86
C ILE A 180 -14.37 11.55 2.57
N ILE A 181 -14.05 12.83 2.67
CA ILE A 181 -13.78 13.70 1.53
C ILE A 181 -12.27 14.00 1.49
N ARG A 182 -11.63 13.75 0.35
CA ARG A 182 -10.19 13.96 0.14
C ARG A 182 -9.97 14.78 -1.12
N PRO A 183 -9.54 16.04 -1.00
CA PRO A 183 -9.19 16.85 -2.16
C PRO A 183 -8.00 16.28 -2.91
N ALA A 184 -8.05 16.33 -4.25
CA ALA A 184 -6.94 15.91 -5.09
C ALA A 184 -5.79 16.92 -5.03
N PHE A 185 -4.56 16.43 -5.01
CA PHE A 185 -3.32 17.21 -5.03
C PHE A 185 -3.17 18.24 -3.90
N THR A 186 -3.73 17.97 -2.72
CA THR A 186 -3.51 18.76 -1.50
C THR A 186 -2.57 18.04 -0.53
N LEU A 187 -1.84 18.83 0.26
CA LEU A 187 -0.94 18.31 1.29
C LEU A 187 -1.60 18.39 2.67
N GLY A 188 -1.31 17.42 3.53
CA GLY A 188 -1.71 17.46 4.94
C GLY A 188 -3.21 17.43 5.20
N GLY A 189 -4.01 16.90 4.27
CA GLY A 189 -5.47 16.80 4.44
C GLY A 189 -6.23 18.12 4.30
N THR A 190 -5.58 19.19 3.79
CA THR A 190 -6.19 20.52 3.61
C THR A 190 -7.47 20.44 2.77
N GLY A 191 -8.57 20.95 3.30
CA GLY A 191 -9.89 20.99 2.65
C GLY A 191 -10.64 19.66 2.70
N GLY A 192 -10.06 18.58 3.26
CA GLY A 192 -10.70 17.29 3.46
C GLY A 192 -11.31 17.16 4.85
N GLY A 193 -12.06 16.06 5.07
CA GLY A 193 -12.67 15.76 6.36
C GLY A 193 -13.63 14.59 6.31
N VAL A 194 -14.23 14.30 7.46
CA VAL A 194 -15.28 13.29 7.61
C VAL A 194 -16.62 13.99 7.79
N ALA A 195 -17.56 13.69 6.91
CA ALA A 195 -18.93 14.21 6.97
C ALA A 195 -19.86 13.19 7.61
N TYR A 196 -20.52 13.56 8.69
CA TYR A 196 -21.45 12.69 9.40
C TYR A 196 -22.91 12.92 9.00
N ASN A 197 -23.20 14.08 8.42
CA ASN A 197 -24.52 14.47 7.96
C ASN A 197 -24.41 15.23 6.64
N ARG A 198 -25.55 15.55 6.03
CA ARG A 198 -25.61 16.19 4.72
C ARG A 198 -25.02 17.61 4.71
N ASP A 199 -25.23 18.37 5.78
CA ASP A 199 -24.77 19.77 5.85
C ASP A 199 -23.24 19.81 5.96
N ASP A 200 -22.65 18.95 6.82
CA ASP A 200 -21.20 18.76 6.89
C ASP A 200 -20.63 18.32 5.56
N TYR A 201 -21.30 17.38 4.88
CA TYR A 201 -20.88 16.85 3.60
C TYR A 201 -20.80 17.95 2.53
N GLU A 202 -21.83 18.76 2.41
CA GLU A 202 -21.87 19.87 1.44
C GLU A 202 -20.76 20.89 1.72
N ALA A 203 -20.58 21.27 3.00
CA ALA A 203 -19.55 22.22 3.41
C ALA A 203 -18.13 21.71 3.14
N ILE A 204 -17.84 20.44 3.48
CA ILE A 204 -16.49 19.84 3.31
C ILE A 204 -16.21 19.61 1.83
N VAL A 205 -17.17 19.12 1.03
CA VAL A 205 -17.01 18.95 -0.41
C VAL A 205 -16.69 20.29 -1.09
N LYS A 206 -17.43 21.34 -0.74
CA LYS A 206 -17.20 22.69 -1.26
C LYS A 206 -15.77 23.15 -0.95
N SER A 207 -15.37 23.06 0.33
CA SER A 207 -14.03 23.39 0.78
C SER A 207 -12.95 22.58 0.05
N GLY A 208 -13.19 21.29 -0.16
CA GLY A 208 -12.27 20.39 -0.86
C GLY A 208 -12.12 20.71 -2.34
N LEU A 209 -13.22 21.02 -3.04
CA LEU A 209 -13.18 21.45 -4.45
C LEU A 209 -12.46 22.80 -4.62
N GLU A 210 -12.64 23.72 -3.68
CA GLU A 210 -11.95 25.01 -3.67
C GLU A 210 -10.46 24.87 -3.36
N ALA A 211 -10.08 23.94 -2.48
CA ALA A 211 -8.69 23.69 -2.09
C ALA A 211 -7.90 22.92 -3.15
N SER A 212 -8.57 22.11 -3.96
CA SER A 212 -7.92 21.31 -5.00
C SER A 212 -7.55 22.17 -6.21
N PRO A 213 -6.28 22.16 -6.68
CA PRO A 213 -5.85 22.91 -7.85
C PRO A 213 -6.56 22.49 -9.14
N VAL A 214 -7.15 21.30 -9.16
CA VAL A 214 -7.92 20.77 -10.29
C VAL A 214 -9.42 20.68 -9.98
N ALA A 215 -9.85 21.28 -8.85
CA ALA A 215 -11.24 21.28 -8.37
C ALA A 215 -11.85 19.87 -8.36
N GLN A 216 -11.15 18.92 -7.78
CA GLN A 216 -11.55 17.52 -7.71
C GLN A 216 -11.44 17.00 -6.28
N VAL A 217 -12.42 16.22 -5.85
CA VAL A 217 -12.42 15.50 -4.57
C VAL A 217 -12.74 14.02 -4.79
N LEU A 218 -12.10 13.17 -4.02
CA LEU A 218 -12.50 11.77 -3.84
C LEU A 218 -13.44 11.72 -2.63
N VAL A 219 -14.57 11.07 -2.80
CA VAL A 219 -15.55 10.82 -1.74
C VAL A 219 -15.61 9.34 -1.49
N ASP A 220 -15.21 8.92 -0.30
CA ASP A 220 -15.16 7.52 0.12
C ASP A 220 -16.22 7.23 1.19
N GLN A 221 -16.82 6.04 1.14
CA GLN A 221 -17.59 5.49 2.25
C GLN A 221 -16.69 5.41 3.49
N SER A 222 -17.12 5.98 4.59
CA SER A 222 -16.40 5.84 5.86
C SER A 222 -16.60 4.44 6.43
N LEU A 223 -15.50 3.82 6.84
CA LEU A 223 -15.49 2.56 7.58
C LEU A 223 -15.18 2.77 9.07
N LEU A 224 -15.30 4.02 9.57
CA LEU A 224 -15.09 4.31 10.98
C LEU A 224 -15.96 3.41 11.87
N GLY A 225 -15.34 2.80 12.88
CA GLY A 225 -16.01 1.88 13.80
C GLY A 225 -16.18 0.46 13.27
N TRP A 226 -15.78 0.15 12.04
CA TRP A 226 -15.73 -1.23 11.57
C TRP A 226 -14.57 -1.97 12.22
N LYS A 227 -14.67 -3.29 12.31
CA LYS A 227 -13.55 -4.14 12.73
C LYS A 227 -12.52 -4.22 11.62
N GLU A 228 -11.24 -4.18 12.00
CA GLU A 228 -10.13 -4.27 11.06
C GLU A 228 -9.37 -5.59 11.24
N TYR A 229 -9.10 -6.24 10.11
CA TYR A 229 -8.34 -7.47 10.05
C TYR A 229 -7.33 -7.41 8.90
N GLU A 230 -6.27 -8.18 9.06
CA GLU A 230 -5.22 -8.29 8.05
C GLU A 230 -4.88 -9.76 7.82
N MET A 231 -4.60 -10.10 6.56
CA MET A 231 -4.11 -11.41 6.17
C MET A 231 -2.70 -11.25 5.61
N GLU A 232 -1.73 -11.85 6.28
CA GLU A 232 -0.37 -11.98 5.75
C GLU A 232 -0.32 -13.22 4.84
N VAL A 233 -0.14 -12.99 3.55
CA VAL A 233 -0.20 -14.02 2.52
C VAL A 233 1.12 -14.09 1.78
N VAL A 234 1.62 -15.29 1.54
CA VAL A 234 2.80 -15.53 0.69
C VAL A 234 2.41 -16.40 -0.48
N ARG A 235 2.87 -16.04 -1.69
CA ARG A 235 2.63 -16.77 -2.91
C ARG A 235 3.91 -16.93 -3.73
N ASP A 236 4.12 -18.11 -4.34
CA ASP A 236 5.23 -18.37 -5.23
C ASP A 236 4.82 -18.45 -6.72
N LYS A 237 5.82 -18.55 -7.61
CA LYS A 237 5.61 -18.68 -9.07
C LYS A 237 4.85 -19.94 -9.49
N ALA A 238 4.79 -20.96 -8.63
CA ALA A 238 4.06 -22.20 -8.87
C ALA A 238 2.60 -22.13 -8.36
N ASP A 239 2.15 -20.93 -7.96
CA ASP A 239 0.83 -20.66 -7.37
C ASP A 239 0.57 -21.36 -6.04
N ASN A 240 1.63 -21.77 -5.32
CA ASN A 240 1.46 -22.17 -3.95
C ASN A 240 1.24 -20.92 -3.10
N ALA A 241 0.12 -20.87 -2.39
CA ALA A 241 -0.25 -19.74 -1.54
C ALA A 241 -0.56 -20.22 -0.12
N ILE A 242 -0.07 -19.49 0.87
CA ILE A 242 -0.33 -19.75 2.29
C ILE A 242 -0.71 -18.45 3.00
N ILE A 243 -1.61 -18.56 3.97
CA ILE A 243 -1.81 -17.51 4.97
C ILE A 243 -0.79 -17.77 6.08
N VAL A 244 0.13 -16.83 6.26
CA VAL A 244 1.15 -16.89 7.32
C VAL A 244 0.50 -16.65 8.66
N CYS A 245 -0.33 -15.61 8.76
CA CYS A 245 -1.18 -15.33 9.92
C CYS A 245 -2.38 -14.47 9.54
N ALA A 246 -3.42 -14.55 10.37
CA ALA A 246 -4.52 -13.61 10.40
C ALA A 246 -4.32 -12.68 11.60
N ILE A 247 -4.44 -11.40 11.38
CA ILE A 247 -4.19 -10.34 12.36
C ILE A 247 -5.50 -9.61 12.64
N GLU A 248 -5.72 -9.23 13.87
CA GLU A 248 -6.84 -8.40 14.30
C GLU A 248 -6.30 -7.14 14.96
N ASN A 249 -6.77 -5.98 14.50
CA ASN A 249 -6.58 -4.70 15.16
C ASN A 249 -7.73 -4.53 16.17
N ILE A 250 -7.40 -4.45 17.46
CA ILE A 250 -8.40 -4.37 18.55
C ILE A 250 -9.12 -3.02 18.51
N ASP A 251 -8.40 -1.97 18.14
CA ASP A 251 -8.99 -0.67 17.92
C ASP A 251 -9.79 -0.66 16.60
N PRO A 252 -10.95 0.00 16.58
CA PRO A 252 -11.80 0.03 15.38
C PRO A 252 -11.15 0.86 14.27
N MET A 253 -11.58 0.63 13.03
CA MET A 253 -11.20 1.44 11.88
C MET A 253 -11.28 2.94 12.17
N GLY A 254 -10.21 3.66 11.80
CA GLY A 254 -9.99 5.08 12.08
C GLY A 254 -8.80 5.33 13.00
N VAL A 255 -8.36 4.32 13.76
CA VAL A 255 -7.06 4.29 14.41
C VAL A 255 -6.07 3.70 13.42
N HIS A 256 -4.91 4.34 13.23
CA HIS A 256 -3.88 3.81 12.33
C HIS A 256 -3.35 2.47 12.86
N THR A 257 -3.12 1.50 11.98
CA THR A 257 -2.63 0.15 12.34
C THR A 257 -1.39 0.20 13.23
N GLY A 258 -0.44 1.12 12.96
CA GLY A 258 0.76 1.30 13.75
C GLY A 258 0.53 1.84 15.18
N ASP A 259 -0.66 2.36 15.46
CA ASP A 259 -1.07 2.92 16.76
C ASP A 259 -2.10 2.03 17.48
N SER A 260 -2.55 0.95 16.81
CA SER A 260 -3.53 0.01 17.33
C SER A 260 -2.89 -1.14 18.12
N ILE A 261 -3.63 -1.70 19.06
CA ILE A 261 -3.28 -2.99 19.67
C ILE A 261 -3.55 -4.09 18.64
N THR A 262 -2.48 -4.71 18.18
CA THR A 262 -2.52 -5.76 17.16
C THR A 262 -2.31 -7.12 17.77
N VAL A 263 -3.18 -8.09 17.46
CA VAL A 263 -3.08 -9.47 17.93
C VAL A 263 -3.03 -10.46 16.76
N ALA A 264 -2.16 -11.46 16.87
CA ALA A 264 -2.03 -12.58 15.96
C ALA A 264 -1.94 -13.90 16.76
N PRO A 265 -2.75 -14.90 16.42
CA PRO A 265 -3.80 -14.90 15.40
C PRO A 265 -5.01 -14.03 15.78
N ALA A 266 -5.83 -13.65 14.80
CA ALA A 266 -7.11 -12.95 15.03
C ALA A 266 -8.00 -13.77 15.99
N LEU A 267 -8.59 -13.08 16.98
CA LEU A 267 -9.31 -13.73 18.07
C LEU A 267 -10.82 -13.81 17.86
N THR A 268 -11.41 -12.83 17.16
CA THR A 268 -12.86 -12.67 17.07
C THR A 268 -13.46 -13.07 15.72
N LEU A 269 -12.65 -13.59 14.78
CA LEU A 269 -13.15 -14.14 13.52
C LEU A 269 -13.83 -15.49 13.76
N THR A 270 -15.01 -15.65 13.19
CA THR A 270 -15.60 -17.00 13.03
C THR A 270 -14.85 -17.76 11.94
N ASP A 271 -14.92 -19.09 11.96
CA ASP A 271 -14.30 -19.91 10.90
C ASP A 271 -14.81 -19.54 9.51
N LYS A 272 -16.10 -19.25 9.37
CA LYS A 272 -16.70 -18.82 8.10
C LYS A 272 -16.10 -17.50 7.59
N GLU A 273 -15.97 -16.51 8.46
CA GLU A 273 -15.36 -15.23 8.11
C GLU A 273 -13.89 -15.40 7.73
N TYR A 274 -13.14 -16.17 8.51
CA TYR A 274 -11.76 -16.50 8.20
C TYR A 274 -11.61 -17.15 6.82
N GLN A 275 -12.46 -18.13 6.49
CA GLN A 275 -12.39 -18.82 5.19
C GLN A 275 -12.71 -17.88 4.03
N ILE A 276 -13.65 -16.95 4.19
CA ILE A 276 -13.95 -15.93 3.19
C ILE A 276 -12.74 -15.02 2.98
N MET A 277 -12.17 -14.48 4.05
CA MET A 277 -10.99 -13.61 3.98
C MET A 277 -9.78 -14.32 3.39
N ARG A 278 -9.51 -15.55 3.82
CA ARG A 278 -8.43 -16.39 3.30
C ARG A 278 -8.56 -16.56 1.79
N ASN A 279 -9.73 -16.99 1.32
CA ASN A 279 -9.96 -17.26 -0.10
C ASN A 279 -9.89 -15.96 -0.90
N GLY A 280 -10.46 -14.87 -0.39
CA GLY A 280 -10.38 -13.54 -0.98
C GLY A 280 -8.95 -13.03 -1.05
N SER A 281 -8.17 -13.14 0.01
CA SER A 281 -6.78 -12.67 0.04
C SER A 281 -5.89 -13.41 -0.96
N ILE A 282 -6.07 -14.73 -1.11
CA ILE A 282 -5.36 -15.51 -2.12
C ILE A 282 -5.77 -15.06 -3.54
N ALA A 283 -7.07 -14.79 -3.75
CA ALA A 283 -7.55 -14.29 -5.04
C ALA A 283 -6.99 -12.89 -5.35
N VAL A 284 -6.87 -12.01 -4.35
CA VAL A 284 -6.24 -10.69 -4.48
C VAL A 284 -4.80 -10.82 -4.98
N LEU A 285 -3.97 -11.66 -4.34
CA LEU A 285 -2.57 -11.83 -4.76
C LEU A 285 -2.46 -12.36 -6.18
N ARG A 286 -3.37 -13.27 -6.59
CA ARG A 286 -3.42 -13.80 -7.95
C ARG A 286 -3.77 -12.72 -8.96
N GLU A 287 -4.80 -11.93 -8.68
CA GLU A 287 -5.28 -10.87 -9.58
C GLU A 287 -4.26 -9.74 -9.74
N ILE A 288 -3.66 -9.30 -8.64
CA ILE A 288 -2.62 -8.26 -8.64
C ILE A 288 -1.32 -8.78 -9.28
N GLY A 289 -1.06 -10.09 -9.21
CA GLY A 289 0.12 -10.69 -9.83
C GLY A 289 1.35 -10.76 -8.92
N VAL A 290 1.18 -10.70 -7.60
CA VAL A 290 2.27 -11.00 -6.65
C VAL A 290 2.56 -12.50 -6.70
N GLU A 291 3.77 -12.86 -7.11
CA GLU A 291 4.16 -14.27 -7.37
C GLU A 291 5.51 -14.69 -6.77
N THR A 292 6.21 -13.80 -6.10
CA THR A 292 7.53 -14.09 -5.52
C THR A 292 7.72 -13.47 -4.14
N GLY A 293 6.63 -13.22 -3.42
CA GLY A 293 6.70 -12.53 -2.15
C GLY A 293 5.43 -12.65 -1.34
N GLY A 294 5.38 -11.87 -0.29
CA GLY A 294 4.25 -11.71 0.59
C GLY A 294 3.45 -10.44 0.29
N SER A 295 2.28 -10.39 0.88
CA SER A 295 1.44 -9.20 0.89
C SER A 295 0.58 -9.21 2.14
N ASN A 296 0.38 -8.01 2.66
CA ASN A 296 -0.61 -7.73 3.67
C ASN A 296 -1.91 -7.34 2.96
N VAL A 297 -2.99 -8.06 3.18
CA VAL A 297 -4.32 -7.74 2.64
C VAL A 297 -5.20 -7.28 3.78
N GLN A 298 -5.63 -6.02 3.74
CA GLN A 298 -6.46 -5.41 4.77
C GLN A 298 -7.95 -5.55 4.47
N TRP A 299 -8.69 -5.92 5.51
CA TRP A 299 -10.12 -6.18 5.48
C TRP A 299 -10.85 -5.38 6.54
N ALA A 300 -12.07 -4.96 6.24
CA ALA A 300 -12.98 -4.43 7.23
C ALA A 300 -14.28 -5.25 7.28
N ILE A 301 -14.78 -5.45 8.51
CA ILE A 301 -16.08 -6.07 8.76
C ILE A 301 -16.99 -5.07 9.46
N ASN A 302 -18.15 -4.84 8.89
CA ASN A 302 -19.20 -4.06 9.54
C ASN A 302 -19.78 -4.84 10.73
N PRO A 303 -19.64 -4.37 11.96
CA PRO A 303 -20.16 -5.08 13.13
C PRO A 303 -21.69 -5.15 13.20
N ALA A 304 -22.39 -4.31 12.42
CA ALA A 304 -23.85 -4.25 12.43
C ALA A 304 -24.52 -5.32 11.56
N ASP A 305 -23.90 -5.67 10.43
CA ASP A 305 -24.51 -6.56 9.43
C ASP A 305 -23.58 -7.68 8.93
N GLY A 306 -22.29 -7.65 9.32
CA GLY A 306 -21.29 -8.63 8.92
C GLY A 306 -20.76 -8.43 7.49
N ARG A 307 -21.08 -7.32 6.82
CA ARG A 307 -20.53 -7.00 5.49
C ARG A 307 -19.02 -6.90 5.55
N MET A 308 -18.34 -7.55 4.61
CA MET A 308 -16.88 -7.53 4.49
C MET A 308 -16.46 -6.76 3.24
N VAL A 309 -15.40 -5.97 3.38
CA VAL A 309 -14.80 -5.25 2.25
C VAL A 309 -13.28 -5.39 2.31
N VAL A 310 -12.65 -5.47 1.14
CA VAL A 310 -11.20 -5.34 1.00
C VAL A 310 -10.86 -3.87 0.95
N ILE A 311 -9.89 -3.43 1.74
CA ILE A 311 -9.46 -2.03 1.82
C ILE A 311 -8.32 -1.78 0.85
N GLU A 312 -7.24 -2.53 1.04
CA GLU A 312 -6.02 -2.41 0.24
C GLU A 312 -5.16 -3.68 0.34
N MET A 313 -4.18 -3.76 -0.51
CA MET A 313 -3.12 -4.78 -0.45
C MET A 313 -1.77 -4.09 -0.53
N ASN A 314 -0.92 -4.37 0.45
CA ASN A 314 0.44 -3.85 0.54
C ASN A 314 1.43 -4.96 0.14
N PRO A 315 2.14 -4.86 -0.98
CA PRO A 315 3.22 -5.80 -1.31
C PRO A 315 4.35 -5.72 -0.28
N ARG A 316 4.79 -6.88 0.19
CA ARG A 316 5.83 -6.99 1.24
C ARG A 316 7.03 -7.83 0.78
#